data_a3df85bbfe1c2760ff5e51dbde03b065
#
_entry.id   a3df85bbfe1c2760ff5e51dbde03b065
#
_cell.length_a   1.000
_cell.length_b   1.000
_cell.length_c   1.000
_cell.angle_alpha   90.00
_cell.angle_beta   90.00
_cell.angle_gamma   90.00
#
_symmetry.space_group_name_H-M   'P 1'
#
loop_
_entity.id
_entity.type
_entity.pdbx_description
1 polymer ?
#
loop_
_entity_poly.entity_id
_entity_poly.type
_entity_poly.pdbx_seq_one_letter_code
_entity_poly.pdbx_strand_id
1 'polypeptide(L)'
;MSDLRTFMNYVIPSVLSFALSGVYAIVDGFFVGNTMGDIGLSAINVAYPITAVILAVGTGVGMGGAVQYSISSAQNKPKKAMNFVNGTLWLLIVSSIIITLSAGLFPEFFVSLLGAKGTLLEMGTIYIRVIALGAFLQIGSTGLVPMIRNYGGAFFSMVAMISGFVTNIILDYLLVWVLNLGMTGAGLATILGEGLTFLLALIYLLKKSSISLKIPLSIIRKISGPVIKVGIAPFGMSLAPNISLVIINWFSIKYGGDRAVATYACISYVICVIYLILQGVGDGSQPLMSRYYGAKNLHKLKITRDMAYVFSLILALLGCFATFYARGAIGALFGTSASVNAEIEKIIPIFLVSVPFVSISRIATASFYATEKTAFSYVLTFIEPVLMLILMLILPSLFGGQIMVWWSSVFARIISAILAYALKLVVEKSEKTQLS
;
A
#
# COMPACT_ATOMS: atom_id res chain seq x y z
N MET A 1 0.12 22.42 -22.12
CA MET A 1 1.10 21.61 -21.36
C MET A 1 1.35 20.32 -22.10
N SER A 2 2.59 19.86 -22.23
CA SER A 2 2.84 18.53 -22.84
C SER A 2 2.25 17.44 -21.94
N ASP A 3 1.78 16.34 -22.54
CA ASP A 3 1.20 15.23 -21.80
C ASP A 3 2.20 14.66 -20.75
N LEU A 4 3.49 14.65 -21.10
CA LEU A 4 4.58 14.26 -20.21
C LEU A 4 4.68 15.17 -18.97
N ARG A 5 4.62 16.48 -19.12
CA ARG A 5 4.67 17.41 -17.99
C ARG A 5 3.49 17.22 -17.05
N THR A 6 2.29 17.02 -17.63
CA THR A 6 1.10 16.75 -16.84
C THR A 6 1.24 15.44 -16.06
N PHE A 7 1.73 14.39 -16.72
CA PHE A 7 2.00 13.08 -16.09
C PHE A 7 2.99 13.22 -14.92
N MET A 8 4.14 13.86 -15.14
CA MET A 8 5.18 14.03 -14.12
C MET A 8 4.69 14.83 -12.90
N ASN A 9 3.86 15.86 -13.10
CA ASN A 9 3.28 16.65 -12.02
C ASN A 9 2.37 15.84 -11.07
N TYR A 10 1.82 14.72 -11.51
CA TYR A 10 1.02 13.82 -10.69
C TYR A 10 1.87 12.67 -10.11
N VAL A 11 2.75 12.10 -10.93
CA VAL A 11 3.48 10.87 -10.59
C VAL A 11 4.66 11.15 -9.67
N ILE A 12 5.49 12.18 -9.95
CA ILE A 12 6.66 12.46 -9.10
C ILE A 12 6.29 12.72 -7.64
N PRO A 13 5.31 13.58 -7.31
CA PRO A 13 4.90 13.77 -5.92
C PRO A 13 4.42 12.47 -5.26
N SER A 14 3.69 11.65 -6.00
CA SER A 14 3.21 10.35 -5.49
C SER A 14 4.37 9.39 -5.20
N VAL A 15 5.31 9.24 -6.12
CA VAL A 15 6.50 8.39 -5.97
C VAL A 15 7.33 8.83 -4.77
N LEU A 16 7.58 10.13 -4.61
CA LEU A 16 8.33 10.66 -3.47
C LEU A 16 7.64 10.39 -2.13
N SER A 17 6.31 10.53 -2.07
CA SER A 17 5.54 10.22 -0.86
C SER A 17 5.68 8.75 -0.47
N PHE A 18 5.54 7.84 -1.42
CA PHE A 18 5.65 6.40 -1.17
C PHE A 18 7.08 5.96 -0.87
N ALA A 19 8.09 6.56 -1.50
CA ALA A 19 9.49 6.30 -1.18
C ALA A 19 9.80 6.69 0.28
N LEU A 20 9.35 7.86 0.71
CA LEU A 20 9.54 8.34 2.09
C LEU A 20 8.74 7.53 3.11
N SER A 21 7.58 6.97 2.74
CA SER A 21 6.86 6.06 3.64
C SER A 21 7.65 4.79 3.97
N GLY A 22 8.46 4.30 3.02
CA GLY A 22 9.36 3.18 3.27
C GLY A 22 10.50 3.54 4.24
N VAL A 23 11.07 4.73 4.10
CA VAL A 23 12.11 5.23 5.03
C VAL A 23 11.55 5.44 6.43
N TYR A 24 10.37 6.04 6.54
CA TYR A 24 9.68 6.25 7.80
C TYR A 24 9.47 4.95 8.57
N ALA A 25 9.00 3.89 7.92
CA ALA A 25 8.78 2.59 8.57
C ALA A 25 10.08 1.98 9.16
N ILE A 26 11.23 2.23 8.54
CA ILE A 26 12.53 1.81 9.06
C ILE A 26 12.90 2.61 10.32
N VAL A 27 12.65 3.93 10.30
CA VAL A 27 12.98 4.83 11.43
C VAL A 27 12.10 4.53 12.65
N ASP A 28 10.79 4.27 12.45
CA ASP A 28 9.86 3.84 13.51
C ASP A 28 10.36 2.55 14.18
N GLY A 29 10.71 1.54 13.38
CA GLY A 29 11.32 0.30 13.89
C GLY A 29 12.64 0.53 14.64
N PHE A 30 13.46 1.50 14.23
CA PHE A 30 14.69 1.85 14.93
C PHE A 30 14.42 2.38 16.35
N PHE A 31 13.48 3.29 16.53
CA PHE A 31 13.15 3.82 17.87
C PHE A 31 12.59 2.74 18.79
N VAL A 32 11.65 1.94 18.30
CA VAL A 32 11.06 0.84 19.07
C VAL A 32 12.09 -0.21 19.46
N GLY A 33 12.94 -0.63 18.51
CA GLY A 33 13.95 -1.65 18.75
C GLY A 33 15.01 -1.21 19.77
N ASN A 34 15.45 0.04 19.73
CA ASN A 34 16.46 0.55 20.64
C ASN A 34 15.94 0.84 22.05
N THR A 35 14.62 1.06 22.20
CA THR A 35 14.03 1.41 23.52
C THR A 35 13.37 0.21 24.19
N MET A 36 12.73 -0.68 23.43
CA MET A 36 11.97 -1.81 23.96
C MET A 36 12.57 -3.18 23.56
N GLY A 37 13.67 -3.17 22.81
CA GLY A 37 14.36 -4.38 22.36
C GLY A 37 13.53 -5.26 21.43
N ASP A 38 13.95 -6.54 21.32
CA ASP A 38 13.35 -7.52 20.42
C ASP A 38 11.87 -7.80 20.72
N ILE A 39 11.48 -7.70 21.98
CA ILE A 39 10.09 -7.93 22.40
C ILE A 39 9.18 -6.82 21.86
N GLY A 40 9.62 -5.55 21.93
CA GLY A 40 8.87 -4.41 21.38
C GLY A 40 8.68 -4.52 19.87
N LEU A 41 9.76 -4.82 19.13
CA LEU A 41 9.69 -5.04 17.69
C LEU A 41 8.76 -6.22 17.33
N SER A 42 8.86 -7.32 18.09
CA SER A 42 8.01 -8.49 17.87
C SER A 42 6.53 -8.17 18.13
N ALA A 43 6.24 -7.35 19.15
CA ALA A 43 4.87 -6.94 19.47
C ALA A 43 4.24 -6.11 18.34
N ILE A 44 4.99 -5.15 17.78
CA ILE A 44 4.52 -4.37 16.61
C ILE A 44 4.33 -5.28 15.40
N ASN A 45 5.29 -6.17 15.10
CA ASN A 45 5.21 -7.07 13.96
C ASN A 45 3.98 -7.99 14.03
N VAL A 46 3.67 -8.53 15.21
CA VAL A 46 2.46 -9.36 15.40
C VAL A 46 1.19 -8.51 15.30
N ALA A 47 1.19 -7.27 15.79
CA ALA A 47 0.06 -6.37 15.73
C ALA A 47 -0.16 -5.73 14.33
N TYR A 48 0.90 -5.66 13.50
CA TYR A 48 0.90 -4.98 12.21
C TYR A 48 -0.22 -5.39 11.24
N PRO A 49 -0.63 -6.65 11.11
CA PRO A 49 -1.75 -7.03 10.25
C PRO A 49 -3.06 -6.29 10.57
N ILE A 50 -3.30 -5.97 11.84
CA ILE A 50 -4.49 -5.19 12.26
C ILE A 50 -4.36 -3.74 11.76
N THR A 51 -3.19 -3.13 11.95
CA THR A 51 -2.89 -1.80 11.41
C THR A 51 -3.00 -1.77 9.89
N ALA A 52 -2.50 -2.80 9.21
CA ALA A 52 -2.59 -2.92 7.76
C ALA A 52 -4.05 -2.97 7.26
N VAL A 53 -4.95 -3.63 7.99
CA VAL A 53 -6.40 -3.62 7.68
C VAL A 53 -6.98 -2.22 7.84
N ILE A 54 -6.62 -1.48 8.89
CA ILE A 54 -7.08 -0.10 9.11
C ILE A 54 -6.69 0.79 7.93
N LEU A 55 -5.42 0.76 7.53
CA LEU A 55 -4.89 1.53 6.39
C LEU A 55 -5.52 1.10 5.07
N ALA A 56 -5.70 -0.21 4.86
CA ALA A 56 -6.31 -0.77 3.66
C ALA A 56 -7.78 -0.34 3.49
N VAL A 57 -8.55 -0.28 4.58
CA VAL A 57 -9.94 0.21 4.54
C VAL A 57 -9.98 1.67 4.10
N GLY A 58 -9.15 2.54 4.67
CA GLY A 58 -9.05 3.93 4.26
C GLY A 58 -8.67 4.06 2.78
N THR A 59 -7.60 3.36 2.37
CA THR A 59 -7.12 3.34 0.97
C THR A 59 -8.20 2.85 0.01
N GLY A 60 -8.87 1.73 0.32
CA GLY A 60 -9.91 1.15 -0.53
C GLY A 60 -11.10 2.07 -0.71
N VAL A 61 -11.69 2.54 0.39
CA VAL A 61 -12.85 3.43 0.37
C VAL A 61 -12.50 4.76 -0.29
N GLY A 62 -11.36 5.36 0.09
CA GLY A 62 -10.91 6.64 -0.45
C GLY A 62 -10.60 6.58 -1.94
N MET A 63 -9.86 5.58 -2.39
CA MET A 63 -9.54 5.39 -3.81
C MET A 63 -10.79 5.09 -4.64
N GLY A 64 -11.68 4.22 -4.13
CA GLY A 64 -12.96 3.94 -4.80
C GLY A 64 -13.79 5.20 -5.02
N GLY A 65 -13.91 6.04 -4.02
CA GLY A 65 -14.59 7.34 -4.13
C GLY A 65 -13.90 8.32 -5.05
N ALA A 66 -12.58 8.40 -4.98
CA ALA A 66 -11.77 9.29 -5.81
C ALA A 66 -11.84 8.97 -7.31
N VAL A 67 -11.81 7.68 -7.67
CA VAL A 67 -12.01 7.21 -9.05
C VAL A 67 -13.40 7.62 -9.55
N GLN A 68 -14.46 7.34 -8.78
CA GLN A 68 -15.84 7.66 -9.14
C GLN A 68 -16.06 9.16 -9.27
N TYR A 69 -15.42 9.95 -8.39
CA TYR A 69 -15.42 11.41 -8.49
C TYR A 69 -14.80 11.87 -9.81
N SER A 70 -13.57 11.40 -10.13
CA SER A 70 -12.87 11.80 -11.36
C SER A 70 -13.63 11.45 -12.63
N ILE A 71 -14.20 10.25 -12.71
CA ILE A 71 -15.01 9.79 -13.85
C ILE A 71 -16.25 10.67 -13.98
N SER A 72 -17.00 10.87 -12.88
CA SER A 72 -18.25 11.65 -12.92
C SER A 72 -18.01 13.12 -13.22
N SER A 73 -16.93 13.70 -12.70
CA SER A 73 -16.50 15.06 -12.99
C SER A 73 -16.14 15.25 -14.47
N ALA A 74 -15.38 14.32 -15.03
CA ALA A 74 -14.99 14.34 -16.45
C ALA A 74 -16.18 14.11 -17.40
N GLN A 75 -17.25 13.49 -16.93
CA GLN A 75 -18.54 13.36 -17.65
C GLN A 75 -19.43 14.60 -17.58
N ASN A 76 -18.94 15.71 -17.00
CA ASN A 76 -19.74 16.93 -16.75
C ASN A 76 -20.98 16.67 -15.87
N LYS A 77 -20.87 15.79 -14.86
CA LYS A 77 -21.94 15.46 -13.89
C LYS A 77 -21.55 15.92 -12.47
N PRO A 78 -21.49 17.25 -12.20
CA PRO A 78 -20.93 17.77 -10.95
C PRO A 78 -21.73 17.32 -9.71
N LYS A 79 -23.05 17.26 -9.77
CA LYS A 79 -23.87 16.75 -8.67
C LYS A 79 -23.55 15.29 -8.33
N LYS A 80 -23.37 14.44 -9.34
CA LYS A 80 -22.99 13.02 -9.13
C LYS A 80 -21.58 12.91 -8.55
N ALA A 81 -20.64 13.70 -9.06
CA ALA A 81 -19.28 13.76 -8.54
C ALA A 81 -19.27 14.15 -7.05
N MET A 82 -19.99 15.19 -6.67
CA MET A 82 -20.10 15.60 -5.26
C MET A 82 -20.80 14.56 -4.37
N ASN A 83 -21.79 13.84 -4.88
CA ASN A 83 -22.39 12.74 -4.14
C ASN A 83 -21.36 11.65 -3.82
N PHE A 84 -20.45 11.33 -4.75
CA PHE A 84 -19.36 10.40 -4.48
C PHE A 84 -18.40 10.94 -3.42
N VAL A 85 -18.02 12.22 -3.45
CA VAL A 85 -17.17 12.83 -2.41
C VAL A 85 -17.82 12.71 -1.04
N ASN A 86 -19.04 13.24 -0.91
CA ASN A 86 -19.75 13.29 0.37
C ASN A 86 -20.06 11.89 0.91
N GLY A 87 -20.46 10.97 0.03
CA GLY A 87 -20.73 9.61 0.44
C GLY A 87 -19.49 8.82 0.79
N THR A 88 -18.35 9.09 0.15
CA THR A 88 -17.06 8.49 0.55
C THR A 88 -16.67 8.95 1.95
N LEU A 89 -16.86 10.23 2.28
CA LEU A 89 -16.63 10.72 3.65
C LEU A 89 -17.51 9.96 4.68
N TRP A 90 -18.78 9.73 4.36
CA TRP A 90 -19.65 8.92 5.20
C TRP A 90 -19.15 7.49 5.36
N LEU A 91 -18.71 6.85 4.27
CA LEU A 91 -18.16 5.49 4.33
C LEU A 91 -16.89 5.44 5.17
N LEU A 92 -16.00 6.44 5.06
CA LEU A 92 -14.80 6.53 5.90
C LEU A 92 -15.17 6.70 7.38
N ILE A 93 -16.14 7.55 7.72
CA ILE A 93 -16.61 7.74 9.10
C ILE A 93 -17.19 6.44 9.65
N VAL A 94 -18.10 5.79 8.90
CA VAL A 94 -18.74 4.53 9.34
C VAL A 94 -17.70 3.42 9.52
N SER A 95 -16.78 3.28 8.57
CA SER A 95 -15.68 2.29 8.68
C SER A 95 -14.80 2.56 9.89
N SER A 96 -14.48 3.83 10.17
CA SER A 96 -13.70 4.23 11.33
C SER A 96 -14.40 3.87 12.64
N ILE A 97 -15.70 4.14 12.74
CA ILE A 97 -16.50 3.79 13.93
C ILE A 97 -16.50 2.26 14.15
N ILE A 98 -16.75 1.49 13.09
CA ILE A 98 -16.78 0.01 13.17
C ILE A 98 -15.42 -0.52 13.64
N ILE A 99 -14.32 -0.03 13.08
CA ILE A 99 -12.97 -0.49 13.44
C ILE A 99 -12.59 -0.04 14.85
N THR A 100 -12.87 1.22 15.21
CA THR A 100 -12.59 1.72 16.56
C THR A 100 -13.35 0.91 17.60
N LEU A 101 -14.62 0.62 17.37
CA LEU A 101 -15.42 -0.19 18.31
C LEU A 101 -14.93 -1.65 18.35
N SER A 102 -14.65 -2.28 17.23
CA SER A 102 -14.23 -3.68 17.20
C SER A 102 -12.82 -3.87 17.77
N ALA A 103 -11.81 -3.19 17.21
CA ALA A 103 -10.42 -3.37 17.62
C ALA A 103 -10.09 -2.63 18.93
N GLY A 104 -10.80 -1.53 19.24
CA GLY A 104 -10.60 -0.77 20.48
C GLY A 104 -11.22 -1.41 21.71
N LEU A 105 -12.38 -2.08 21.58
CA LEU A 105 -13.02 -2.80 22.67
C LEU A 105 -12.45 -4.21 22.89
N PHE A 106 -11.96 -4.85 21.82
CA PHE A 106 -11.47 -6.23 21.86
C PHE A 106 -10.02 -6.37 21.35
N PRO A 107 -9.07 -5.48 21.73
CA PRO A 107 -7.72 -5.52 21.17
C PRO A 107 -6.99 -6.82 21.52
N GLU A 108 -7.15 -7.34 22.74
CA GLU A 108 -6.55 -8.58 23.20
C GLU A 108 -7.01 -9.79 22.35
N PHE A 109 -8.30 -9.85 21.99
CA PHE A 109 -8.83 -10.89 21.13
C PHE A 109 -8.13 -10.90 19.77
N PHE A 110 -8.00 -9.74 19.11
CA PHE A 110 -7.36 -9.66 17.81
C PHE A 110 -5.87 -9.98 17.85
N VAL A 111 -5.15 -9.52 18.89
CA VAL A 111 -3.72 -9.78 19.04
C VAL A 111 -3.46 -11.25 19.37
N SER A 112 -4.31 -11.87 20.22
CA SER A 112 -4.22 -13.30 20.54
C SER A 112 -4.53 -14.19 19.34
N LEU A 113 -5.47 -13.78 18.47
CA LEU A 113 -5.79 -14.48 17.22
C LEU A 113 -4.58 -14.55 16.28
N LEU A 114 -3.68 -13.57 16.35
CA LEU A 114 -2.43 -13.53 15.60
C LEU A 114 -1.29 -14.35 16.26
N GLY A 115 -1.58 -15.04 17.35
CA GLY A 115 -0.66 -15.97 18.01
C GLY A 115 0.16 -15.39 19.14
N ALA A 116 -0.04 -14.11 19.53
CA ALA A 116 0.67 -13.51 20.66
C ALA A 116 0.26 -14.15 22.00
N LYS A 117 1.24 -14.30 22.91
CA LYS A 117 1.04 -14.81 24.27
C LYS A 117 1.96 -14.08 25.25
N GLY A 118 1.62 -14.09 26.56
CA GLY A 118 2.44 -13.49 27.61
C GLY A 118 2.72 -12.00 27.36
N THR A 119 3.95 -11.57 27.58
CA THR A 119 4.38 -10.18 27.41
C THR A 119 4.14 -9.64 26.01
N LEU A 120 4.26 -10.48 24.99
CA LEU A 120 3.99 -10.12 23.59
C LEU A 120 2.52 -9.75 23.38
N LEU A 121 1.60 -10.49 24.00
CA LEU A 121 0.17 -10.20 23.97
C LEU A 121 -0.14 -8.88 24.68
N GLU A 122 0.45 -8.66 25.86
CA GLU A 122 0.27 -7.44 26.64
C GLU A 122 0.72 -6.20 25.85
N MET A 123 1.96 -6.21 25.35
CA MET A 123 2.52 -5.09 24.58
C MET A 123 1.75 -4.84 23.28
N GLY A 124 1.40 -5.91 22.54
CA GLY A 124 0.60 -5.81 21.31
C GLY A 124 -0.80 -5.26 21.58
N THR A 125 -1.42 -5.67 22.70
CA THR A 125 -2.74 -5.18 23.13
C THR A 125 -2.73 -3.69 23.45
N ILE A 126 -1.70 -3.20 24.16
CA ILE A 126 -1.52 -1.77 24.44
C ILE A 126 -1.40 -0.99 23.12
N TYR A 127 -0.53 -1.45 22.22
CA TYR A 127 -0.32 -0.82 20.92
C TYR A 127 -1.61 -0.76 20.10
N ILE A 128 -2.30 -1.89 19.91
CA ILE A 128 -3.52 -1.94 19.12
C ILE A 128 -4.65 -1.12 19.74
N ARG A 129 -4.75 -1.05 21.06
CA ARG A 129 -5.74 -0.18 21.70
C ARG A 129 -5.55 1.28 21.34
N VAL A 130 -4.31 1.78 21.36
CA VAL A 130 -3.99 3.15 20.95
C VAL A 130 -4.28 3.34 19.46
N ILE A 131 -3.78 2.45 18.60
CA ILE A 131 -3.98 2.49 17.16
C ILE A 131 -5.47 2.49 16.79
N ALA A 132 -6.27 1.65 17.42
CA ALA A 132 -7.72 1.55 17.17
C ALA A 132 -8.48 2.82 17.59
N LEU A 133 -8.10 3.44 18.72
CA LEU A 133 -8.65 4.73 19.14
C LEU A 133 -8.34 5.83 18.11
N GLY A 134 -7.18 5.77 17.46
CA GLY A 134 -6.79 6.67 16.38
C GLY A 134 -7.22 6.22 14.97
N ALA A 135 -8.00 5.15 14.83
CA ALA A 135 -8.38 4.60 13.52
C ALA A 135 -9.10 5.63 12.61
N PHE A 136 -9.87 6.54 13.20
CA PHE A 136 -10.50 7.64 12.45
C PHE A 136 -9.47 8.51 11.73
N LEU A 137 -8.35 8.84 12.38
CA LEU A 137 -7.28 9.66 11.80
C LEU A 137 -6.56 8.88 10.69
N GLN A 138 -6.27 7.61 10.91
CA GLN A 138 -5.56 6.75 9.94
C GLN A 138 -6.43 6.45 8.70
N ILE A 139 -7.69 6.06 8.90
CA ILE A 139 -8.64 5.81 7.80
C ILE A 139 -8.92 7.11 7.04
N GLY A 140 -9.01 8.23 7.77
CA GLY A 140 -9.19 9.54 7.19
C GLY A 140 -8.00 9.98 6.34
N SER A 141 -6.76 9.84 6.83
CA SER A 141 -5.55 10.21 6.10
C SER A 141 -5.41 9.40 4.81
N THR A 142 -5.42 8.07 4.91
CA THR A 142 -5.27 7.18 3.75
C THR A 142 -6.45 7.26 2.77
N GLY A 143 -7.63 7.62 3.25
CA GLY A 143 -8.82 7.81 2.42
C GLY A 143 -8.89 9.16 1.71
N LEU A 144 -8.45 10.25 2.35
CA LEU A 144 -8.52 11.59 1.75
C LEU A 144 -7.35 11.89 0.81
N VAL A 145 -6.18 11.29 1.00
CA VAL A 145 -5.01 11.50 0.13
C VAL A 145 -5.31 11.18 -1.34
N PRO A 146 -5.92 10.03 -1.71
CA PRO A 146 -6.35 9.78 -3.09
C PRO A 146 -7.35 10.83 -3.60
N MET A 147 -8.25 11.32 -2.76
CA MET A 147 -9.20 12.36 -3.14
C MET A 147 -8.50 13.66 -3.49
N ILE A 148 -7.51 14.11 -2.71
CA ILE A 148 -6.71 15.31 -3.02
C ILE A 148 -6.05 15.18 -4.39
N ARG A 149 -5.44 14.03 -4.69
CA ARG A 149 -4.81 13.78 -6.00
C ARG A 149 -5.81 13.92 -7.13
N ASN A 150 -7.02 13.38 -6.97
CA ASN A 150 -8.09 13.44 -7.95
C ASN A 150 -8.70 14.84 -8.10
N TYR A 151 -8.56 15.71 -7.09
CA TYR A 151 -8.86 17.15 -7.17
C TYR A 151 -7.71 17.98 -7.82
N GLY A 152 -6.66 17.35 -8.30
CA GLY A 152 -5.51 18.02 -8.91
C GLY A 152 -4.43 18.44 -7.93
N GLY A 153 -4.54 18.07 -6.65
CA GLY A 153 -3.61 18.43 -5.58
C GLY A 153 -2.50 17.42 -5.34
N ALA A 154 -1.93 16.80 -6.37
CA ALA A 154 -0.91 15.78 -6.21
C ALA A 154 0.31 16.27 -5.39
N PHE A 155 0.79 17.49 -5.67
CA PHE A 155 1.88 18.08 -4.87
C PHE A 155 1.46 18.33 -3.41
N PHE A 156 0.24 18.81 -3.18
CA PHE A 156 -0.25 19.02 -1.82
C PHE A 156 -0.44 17.70 -1.06
N SER A 157 -0.88 16.65 -1.73
CA SER A 157 -0.97 15.31 -1.11
C SER A 157 0.40 14.79 -0.66
N MET A 158 1.46 15.06 -1.44
CA MET A 158 2.83 14.76 -1.05
C MET A 158 3.24 15.54 0.20
N VAL A 159 3.01 16.86 0.23
CA VAL A 159 3.34 17.70 1.39
C VAL A 159 2.60 17.21 2.64
N ALA A 160 1.31 16.87 2.54
CA ALA A 160 0.53 16.37 3.65
C ALA A 160 1.10 15.04 4.20
N MET A 161 1.43 14.09 3.33
CA MET A 161 2.01 12.80 3.73
C MET A 161 3.39 12.97 4.37
N ILE A 162 4.28 13.76 3.75
CA ILE A 162 5.62 14.02 4.29
C ILE A 162 5.55 14.72 5.65
N SER A 163 4.66 15.69 5.81
CA SER A 163 4.45 16.35 7.11
C SER A 163 4.01 15.36 8.20
N GLY A 164 3.14 14.41 7.86
CA GLY A 164 2.74 13.34 8.77
C GLY A 164 3.90 12.44 9.16
N PHE A 165 4.70 11.99 8.20
CA PHE A 165 5.87 11.14 8.46
C PHE A 165 6.94 11.84 9.30
N VAL A 166 7.26 13.10 8.99
CA VAL A 166 8.19 13.89 9.79
C VAL A 166 7.69 14.11 11.21
N THR A 167 6.40 14.39 11.37
CA THR A 167 5.78 14.54 12.68
C THR A 167 5.83 13.25 13.47
N ASN A 168 5.55 12.11 12.84
CA ASN A 168 5.68 10.81 13.50
C ASN A 168 7.11 10.56 13.98
N ILE A 169 8.13 10.76 13.14
CA ILE A 169 9.54 10.60 13.52
C ILE A 169 9.92 11.49 14.72
N ILE A 170 9.48 12.75 14.72
CA ILE A 170 9.72 13.67 15.83
C ILE A 170 9.03 13.17 17.12
N LEU A 171 7.80 12.67 16.99
CA LEU A 171 7.04 12.16 18.12
C LEU A 171 7.57 10.82 18.62
N ASP A 172 8.08 9.95 17.77
CA ASP A 172 8.78 8.73 18.20
C ASP A 172 10.00 9.06 19.01
N TYR A 173 10.82 10.02 18.56
CA TYR A 173 11.94 10.51 19.36
C TYR A 173 11.48 11.04 20.72
N LEU A 174 10.43 11.87 20.76
CA LEU A 174 9.96 12.48 22.02
C LEU A 174 9.25 11.46 22.92
N LEU A 175 8.27 10.71 22.39
CA LEU A 175 7.38 9.87 23.21
C LEU A 175 8.02 8.52 23.53
N VAL A 176 8.76 7.93 22.60
CA VAL A 176 9.36 6.60 22.78
C VAL A 176 10.74 6.72 23.41
N TRP A 177 11.62 7.58 22.83
CA TRP A 177 13.01 7.67 23.27
C TRP A 177 13.21 8.56 24.51
N VAL A 178 12.67 9.79 24.52
CA VAL A 178 12.90 10.75 25.63
C VAL A 178 11.98 10.46 26.81
N LEU A 179 10.66 10.31 26.56
CA LEU A 179 9.66 10.13 27.60
C LEU A 179 9.45 8.67 28.02
N ASN A 180 10.04 7.71 27.28
CA ASN A 180 9.96 6.27 27.55
C ASN A 180 8.52 5.74 27.74
N LEU A 181 7.56 6.24 26.94
CA LEU A 181 6.15 5.80 27.01
C LEU A 181 5.91 4.43 26.37
N GLY A 182 6.96 3.76 25.90
CA GLY A 182 6.89 2.40 25.35
C GLY A 182 5.91 2.28 24.18
N MET A 183 5.12 1.20 24.15
CA MET A 183 4.14 0.91 23.10
C MET A 183 3.04 1.97 22.97
N THR A 184 2.68 2.62 24.07
CA THR A 184 1.73 3.75 24.03
C THR A 184 2.34 4.93 23.27
N GLY A 185 3.62 5.22 23.49
CA GLY A 185 4.35 6.29 22.79
C GLY A 185 4.41 6.04 21.29
N ALA A 186 4.78 4.82 20.86
CA ALA A 186 4.83 4.43 19.46
C ALA A 186 3.46 4.53 18.78
N GLY A 187 2.41 4.02 19.44
CA GLY A 187 1.04 4.16 18.93
C GLY A 187 0.59 5.62 18.80
N LEU A 188 0.87 6.46 19.81
CA LEU A 188 0.54 7.89 19.78
C LEU A 188 1.28 8.63 18.67
N ALA A 189 2.57 8.38 18.50
CA ALA A 189 3.36 8.98 17.41
C ALA A 189 2.76 8.67 16.05
N THR A 190 2.38 7.40 15.83
CA THR A 190 1.75 6.95 14.57
C THR A 190 0.41 7.65 14.33
N ILE A 191 -0.52 7.63 15.30
CA ILE A 191 -1.85 8.24 15.09
C ILE A 191 -1.82 9.76 14.97
N LEU A 192 -0.88 10.43 15.65
CA LEU A 192 -0.74 11.89 15.55
C LEU A 192 -0.09 12.32 14.23
N GLY A 193 0.89 11.55 13.73
CA GLY A 193 1.47 11.74 12.40
C GLY A 193 0.41 11.58 11.30
N GLU A 194 -0.36 10.50 11.33
CA GLU A 194 -1.50 10.29 10.43
C GLU A 194 -2.58 11.36 10.63
N GLY A 195 -2.79 11.82 11.86
CA GLY A 195 -3.71 12.90 12.20
C GLY A 195 -3.35 14.22 11.53
N LEU A 196 -2.07 14.56 11.45
CA LEU A 196 -1.62 15.76 10.71
C LEU A 196 -1.88 15.60 9.22
N THR A 197 -1.56 14.44 8.63
CA THR A 197 -1.89 14.14 7.24
C THR A 197 -3.39 14.30 6.98
N PHE A 198 -4.23 13.70 7.83
CA PHE A 198 -5.69 13.84 7.76
C PHE A 198 -6.15 15.29 7.84
N LEU A 199 -5.64 16.06 8.79
CA LEU A 199 -6.01 17.46 8.99
C LEU A 199 -5.68 18.31 7.75
N LEU A 200 -4.48 18.17 7.22
CA LEU A 200 -4.05 18.88 6.01
C LEU A 200 -4.91 18.46 4.80
N ALA A 201 -5.19 17.16 4.67
CA ALA A 201 -6.05 16.64 3.61
C ALA A 201 -7.47 17.21 3.70
N LEU A 202 -8.04 17.24 4.90
CA LEU A 202 -9.37 17.78 5.15
C LEU A 202 -9.43 19.28 4.84
N ILE A 203 -8.46 20.07 5.30
CA ILE A 203 -8.36 21.52 5.00
C ILE A 203 -8.32 21.76 3.49
N TYR A 204 -7.52 20.97 2.74
CA TYR A 204 -7.47 21.12 1.28
C TYR A 204 -8.83 20.87 0.64
N LEU A 205 -9.50 19.78 1.02
CA LEU A 205 -10.79 19.42 0.46
C LEU A 205 -11.89 20.45 0.82
N LEU A 206 -11.91 20.95 2.05
CA LEU A 206 -12.84 22.00 2.48
C LEU A 206 -12.67 23.30 1.68
N LYS A 207 -11.42 23.66 1.32
CA LYS A 207 -11.14 24.84 0.49
C LYS A 207 -11.46 24.65 -0.99
N LYS A 208 -11.42 23.43 -1.50
CA LYS A 208 -11.59 23.13 -2.94
C LYS A 208 -12.98 22.61 -3.30
N SER A 209 -13.78 22.21 -2.33
CA SER A 209 -15.02 21.49 -2.56
C SER A 209 -16.09 21.91 -1.55
N SER A 210 -17.34 21.95 -1.99
CA SER A 210 -18.49 22.19 -1.14
C SER A 210 -18.92 20.90 -0.43
N ILE A 211 -18.06 20.40 0.47
CA ILE A 211 -18.34 19.18 1.24
C ILE A 211 -19.59 19.37 2.12
N SER A 212 -20.46 18.38 2.10
CA SER A 212 -21.63 18.32 2.97
C SER A 212 -21.84 16.90 3.49
N LEU A 213 -21.93 16.75 4.80
CA LEU A 213 -22.35 15.50 5.42
C LEU A 213 -23.88 15.34 5.47
N LYS A 214 -24.63 16.39 5.10
CA LYS A 214 -26.10 16.37 5.03
C LYS A 214 -26.54 15.81 3.68
N ILE A 215 -26.42 14.51 3.49
CA ILE A 215 -26.89 13.80 2.29
C ILE A 215 -27.91 12.71 2.66
N PRO A 216 -28.95 12.50 1.85
CA PRO A 216 -29.93 11.44 2.09
C PRO A 216 -29.30 10.05 2.12
N LEU A 217 -29.78 9.19 3.02
CA LEU A 217 -29.32 7.79 3.13
C LEU A 217 -29.51 7.02 1.82
N SER A 218 -30.53 7.35 1.03
CA SER A 218 -30.76 6.76 -0.30
C SER A 218 -29.60 7.03 -1.27
N ILE A 219 -28.97 8.21 -1.19
CA ILE A 219 -27.80 8.56 -1.98
C ILE A 219 -26.60 7.75 -1.48
N ILE A 220 -26.39 7.68 -0.16
CA ILE A 220 -25.28 6.89 0.42
C ILE A 220 -25.37 5.43 -0.05
N ARG A 221 -26.55 4.81 0.05
CA ARG A 221 -26.78 3.43 -0.43
C ARG A 221 -26.48 3.28 -1.93
N LYS A 222 -26.88 4.25 -2.75
CA LYS A 222 -26.67 4.22 -4.21
C LYS A 222 -25.19 4.32 -4.59
N ILE A 223 -24.39 5.08 -3.85
CA ILE A 223 -22.98 5.28 -4.18
C ILE A 223 -22.05 4.24 -3.53
N SER A 224 -22.46 3.63 -2.41
CA SER A 224 -21.62 2.66 -1.66
C SER A 224 -21.20 1.49 -2.53
N GLY A 225 -22.10 0.92 -3.31
CA GLY A 225 -21.79 -0.20 -4.20
C GLY A 225 -20.66 0.13 -5.20
N PRO A 226 -20.79 1.17 -6.03
CA PRO A 226 -19.72 1.61 -6.94
C PRO A 226 -18.39 1.94 -6.24
N VAL A 227 -18.42 2.61 -5.08
CA VAL A 227 -17.21 2.95 -4.32
C VAL A 227 -16.49 1.69 -3.82
N ILE A 228 -17.23 0.78 -3.17
CA ILE A 228 -16.67 -0.47 -2.65
C ILE A 228 -16.17 -1.33 -3.80
N LYS A 229 -16.95 -1.44 -4.90
CA LYS A 229 -16.57 -2.23 -6.07
C LYS A 229 -15.22 -1.80 -6.65
N VAL A 230 -14.95 -0.52 -6.77
CA VAL A 230 -13.64 -0.03 -7.22
C VAL A 230 -12.59 -0.19 -6.11
N GLY A 231 -12.97 0.05 -4.86
CA GLY A 231 -12.10 0.07 -3.69
C GLY A 231 -11.52 -1.28 -3.27
N ILE A 232 -12.15 -2.42 -3.63
CA ILE A 232 -11.67 -3.77 -3.27
C ILE A 232 -10.24 -4.02 -3.80
N ALA A 233 -9.90 -3.55 -5.00
CA ALA A 233 -8.56 -3.76 -5.55
C ALA A 233 -7.49 -2.95 -4.78
N PRO A 234 -7.61 -1.62 -4.57
CA PRO A 234 -6.67 -0.87 -3.72
C PRO A 234 -6.60 -1.38 -2.28
N PHE A 235 -7.72 -1.80 -1.69
CA PHE A 235 -7.75 -2.48 -0.40
C PHE A 235 -6.89 -3.75 -0.40
N GLY A 236 -7.11 -4.63 -1.37
CA GLY A 236 -6.35 -5.87 -1.51
C GLY A 236 -4.87 -5.62 -1.81
N MET A 237 -4.53 -4.61 -2.63
CA MET A 237 -3.14 -4.24 -2.90
C MET A 237 -2.38 -3.77 -1.66
N SER A 238 -3.06 -3.20 -0.67
CA SER A 238 -2.48 -2.82 0.62
C SER A 238 -2.26 -4.03 1.53
N LEU A 239 -3.09 -5.08 1.42
CA LEU A 239 -2.99 -6.29 2.24
C LEU A 239 -2.14 -7.41 1.61
N ALA A 240 -2.13 -7.55 0.29
CA ALA A 240 -1.47 -8.64 -0.41
C ALA A 240 0.03 -8.80 -0.05
N PRO A 241 0.83 -7.72 0.12
CA PRO A 241 2.22 -7.87 0.57
C PRO A 241 2.36 -8.55 1.93
N ASN A 242 1.45 -8.25 2.87
CA ASN A 242 1.46 -8.87 4.20
C ASN A 242 1.09 -10.35 4.14
N ILE A 243 0.12 -10.72 3.31
CA ILE A 243 -0.25 -12.12 3.07
C ILE A 243 0.93 -12.87 2.47
N SER A 244 1.60 -12.28 1.47
CA SER A 244 2.79 -12.86 0.84
C SER A 244 3.93 -13.05 1.83
N LEU A 245 4.16 -12.07 2.72
CA LEU A 245 5.18 -12.14 3.78
C LEU A 245 4.92 -13.34 4.72
N VAL A 246 3.68 -13.50 5.17
CA VAL A 246 3.29 -14.63 6.05
C VAL A 246 3.52 -15.97 5.35
N ILE A 247 3.11 -16.09 4.08
CA ILE A 247 3.30 -17.31 3.29
C ILE A 247 4.80 -17.64 3.17
N ILE A 248 5.61 -16.67 2.76
CA ILE A 248 7.06 -16.88 2.57
C ILE A 248 7.74 -17.26 3.90
N ASN A 249 7.41 -16.59 4.99
CA ASN A 249 7.98 -16.88 6.31
C ASN A 249 7.62 -18.31 6.77
N TRP A 250 6.36 -18.73 6.61
CA TRP A 250 5.91 -20.07 6.99
C TRP A 250 6.68 -21.17 6.26
N PHE A 251 6.84 -21.03 4.95
CA PHE A 251 7.63 -21.98 4.17
C PHE A 251 9.13 -21.88 4.45
N SER A 252 9.67 -20.68 4.72
CA SER A 252 11.06 -20.48 5.09
C SER A 252 11.42 -21.13 6.42
N ILE A 253 10.55 -21.07 7.42
CA ILE A 253 10.72 -21.81 8.68
C ILE A 253 10.82 -23.31 8.39
N LYS A 254 9.91 -23.81 7.57
CA LYS A 254 9.81 -25.26 7.27
C LYS A 254 11.04 -25.81 6.53
N TYR A 255 11.60 -25.06 5.58
CA TYR A 255 12.65 -25.57 4.69
C TYR A 255 14.05 -25.02 4.99
N GLY A 256 14.18 -23.86 5.62
CA GLY A 256 15.45 -23.18 5.88
C GLY A 256 15.67 -22.75 7.32
N GLY A 257 14.68 -22.93 8.20
CA GLY A 257 14.75 -22.56 9.61
C GLY A 257 14.90 -21.06 9.86
N ASP A 258 15.32 -20.71 11.07
CA ASP A 258 15.40 -19.31 11.54
C ASP A 258 16.33 -18.45 10.69
N ARG A 259 17.40 -19.04 10.17
CA ARG A 259 18.36 -18.34 9.31
C ARG A 259 17.70 -17.85 8.02
N ALA A 260 16.88 -18.67 7.37
CA ALA A 260 16.18 -18.28 6.15
C ALA A 260 15.16 -17.16 6.41
N VAL A 261 14.48 -17.21 7.56
CA VAL A 261 13.55 -16.15 7.97
C VAL A 261 14.30 -14.83 8.21
N ALA A 262 15.43 -14.86 8.93
CA ALA A 262 16.25 -13.67 9.16
C ALA A 262 16.78 -13.07 7.85
N THR A 263 17.26 -13.93 6.93
CA THR A 263 17.71 -13.53 5.60
C THR A 263 16.58 -12.84 4.82
N TYR A 264 15.38 -13.46 4.79
CA TYR A 264 14.24 -12.89 4.07
C TYR A 264 13.71 -11.60 4.70
N ALA A 265 13.74 -11.48 6.02
CA ALA A 265 13.35 -10.25 6.70
C ALA A 265 14.12 -9.04 6.16
N CYS A 266 15.44 -9.11 6.09
CA CYS A 266 16.28 -8.03 5.56
C CYS A 266 15.98 -7.74 4.07
N ILE A 267 15.85 -8.80 3.26
CA ILE A 267 15.53 -8.68 1.83
C ILE A 267 14.16 -8.03 1.65
N SER A 268 13.16 -8.42 2.44
CA SER A 268 11.80 -7.91 2.34
C SER A 268 11.69 -6.41 2.59
N TYR A 269 12.45 -5.86 3.54
CA TYR A 269 12.49 -4.41 3.79
C TYR A 269 13.00 -3.63 2.57
N VAL A 270 14.09 -4.08 1.97
CA VAL A 270 14.67 -3.41 0.80
C VAL A 270 13.73 -3.49 -0.42
N ILE A 271 13.19 -4.68 -0.69
CA ILE A 271 12.26 -4.90 -1.80
C ILE A 271 10.94 -4.13 -1.58
N CYS A 272 10.47 -4.00 -0.33
CA CYS A 272 9.29 -3.22 0.01
C CYS A 272 9.44 -1.75 -0.41
N VAL A 273 10.60 -1.12 -0.19
CA VAL A 273 10.84 0.26 -0.62
C VAL A 273 10.69 0.40 -2.14
N ILE A 274 11.24 -0.55 -2.91
CA ILE A 274 11.08 -0.53 -4.38
C ILE A 274 9.61 -0.68 -4.74
N TYR A 275 8.88 -1.60 -4.11
CA TYR A 275 7.46 -1.81 -4.40
C TYR A 275 6.59 -0.61 -4.03
N LEU A 276 6.92 0.14 -2.98
CA LEU A 276 6.27 1.39 -2.64
C LEU A 276 6.49 2.46 -3.71
N ILE A 277 7.71 2.58 -4.24
CA ILE A 277 8.03 3.46 -5.37
C ILE A 277 7.15 3.11 -6.58
N LEU A 278 7.05 1.83 -6.94
CA LEU A 278 6.22 1.35 -8.05
C LEU A 278 4.71 1.60 -7.79
N GLN A 279 4.27 1.43 -6.55
CA GLN A 279 2.90 1.79 -6.13
C GLN A 279 2.64 3.28 -6.34
N GLY A 280 3.63 4.13 -6.01
CA GLY A 280 3.57 5.58 -6.24
C GLY A 280 3.34 5.96 -7.69
N VAL A 281 3.88 5.21 -8.66
CA VAL A 281 3.61 5.44 -10.10
C VAL A 281 2.16 5.11 -10.44
N GLY A 282 1.66 3.97 -9.96
CA GLY A 282 0.26 3.56 -10.17
C GLY A 282 -0.73 4.57 -9.61
N ASP A 283 -0.57 4.91 -8.34
CA ASP A 283 -1.46 5.82 -7.61
C ASP A 283 -1.36 7.27 -8.11
N GLY A 284 -0.17 7.69 -8.58
CA GLY A 284 0.04 9.01 -9.17
C GLY A 284 -0.58 9.15 -10.56
N SER A 285 -0.57 8.08 -11.37
CA SER A 285 -1.15 8.08 -12.72
C SER A 285 -2.67 7.84 -12.72
N GLN A 286 -3.22 7.24 -11.66
CA GLN A 286 -4.65 6.89 -11.55
C GLN A 286 -5.60 8.08 -11.79
N PRO A 287 -5.39 9.28 -11.21
CA PRO A 287 -6.30 10.40 -11.42
C PRO A 287 -6.44 10.81 -12.89
N LEU A 288 -5.32 10.77 -13.63
CA LEU A 288 -5.31 11.08 -15.05
C LEU A 288 -6.03 9.99 -15.86
N MET A 289 -5.78 8.72 -15.56
CA MET A 289 -6.45 7.59 -16.22
C MET A 289 -7.97 7.65 -16.01
N SER A 290 -8.44 7.87 -14.78
CA SER A 290 -9.87 7.98 -14.46
C SER A 290 -10.52 9.19 -15.14
N ARG A 291 -9.81 10.31 -15.19
CA ARG A 291 -10.28 11.54 -15.86
C ARG A 291 -10.41 11.33 -17.35
N TYR A 292 -9.40 10.77 -18.02
CA TYR A 292 -9.46 10.53 -19.46
C TYR A 292 -10.47 9.45 -19.82
N TYR A 293 -10.62 8.42 -19.00
CA TYR A 293 -11.66 7.43 -19.17
C TYR A 293 -13.06 8.04 -19.06
N GLY A 294 -13.32 8.85 -18.04
CA GLY A 294 -14.59 9.56 -17.86
C GLY A 294 -14.93 10.50 -19.01
N ALA A 295 -13.92 11.21 -19.53
CA ALA A 295 -14.04 12.08 -20.71
C ALA A 295 -14.13 11.33 -22.04
N LYS A 296 -14.08 9.99 -22.06
CA LYS A 296 -14.01 9.14 -23.26
C LYS A 296 -12.82 9.45 -24.17
N ASN A 297 -11.75 10.03 -23.64
CA ASN A 297 -10.52 10.33 -24.39
C ASN A 297 -9.56 9.13 -24.31
N LEU A 298 -9.88 8.08 -25.08
CA LEU A 298 -9.11 6.84 -25.06
C LEU A 298 -7.66 7.01 -25.56
N HIS A 299 -7.42 8.01 -26.43
CA HIS A 299 -6.07 8.33 -26.90
C HIS A 299 -5.17 8.81 -25.72
N LYS A 300 -5.63 9.81 -24.96
CA LYS A 300 -4.88 10.31 -23.79
C LYS A 300 -4.80 9.27 -22.66
N LEU A 301 -5.85 8.45 -22.50
CA LEU A 301 -5.83 7.33 -21.56
C LEU A 301 -4.69 6.36 -21.92
N LYS A 302 -4.58 5.96 -23.19
CA LYS A 302 -3.52 5.07 -23.66
C LYS A 302 -2.13 5.67 -23.43
N ILE A 303 -1.91 6.93 -23.87
CA ILE A 303 -0.63 7.63 -23.67
C ILE A 303 -0.25 7.65 -22.18
N THR A 304 -1.18 7.99 -21.29
CA THR A 304 -0.93 8.04 -19.82
C THR A 304 -0.58 6.67 -19.27
N ARG A 305 -1.28 5.62 -19.70
CA ARG A 305 -1.02 4.24 -19.32
C ARG A 305 0.36 3.77 -19.80
N ASP A 306 0.71 4.04 -21.05
CA ASP A 306 2.00 3.64 -21.63
C ASP A 306 3.16 4.40 -20.95
N MET A 307 3.00 5.70 -20.66
CA MET A 307 3.97 6.46 -19.84
C MET A 307 4.14 5.86 -18.44
N ALA A 308 3.04 5.42 -17.79
CA ALA A 308 3.12 4.79 -16.47
C ALA A 308 3.89 3.47 -16.52
N TYR A 309 3.69 2.62 -17.54
CA TYR A 309 4.46 1.38 -17.72
C TYR A 309 5.95 1.68 -17.92
N VAL A 310 6.28 2.58 -18.84
CA VAL A 310 7.68 2.92 -19.14
C VAL A 310 8.37 3.50 -17.91
N PHE A 311 7.75 4.48 -17.26
CA PHE A 311 8.33 5.14 -16.09
C PHE A 311 8.47 4.17 -14.90
N SER A 312 7.49 3.32 -14.66
CA SER A 312 7.55 2.28 -13.62
C SER A 312 8.67 1.26 -13.90
N LEU A 313 8.83 0.84 -15.17
CA LEU A 313 9.90 -0.07 -15.55
C LEU A 313 11.29 0.55 -15.36
N ILE A 314 11.45 1.83 -15.73
CA ILE A 314 12.71 2.56 -15.50
C ILE A 314 13.04 2.59 -13.99
N LEU A 315 12.07 2.94 -13.14
CA LEU A 315 12.29 2.96 -11.70
C LEU A 315 12.56 1.56 -11.13
N ALA A 316 11.89 0.52 -11.65
CA ALA A 316 12.15 -0.87 -11.29
C ALA A 316 13.59 -1.26 -11.61
N LEU A 317 14.08 -0.95 -12.80
CA LEU A 317 15.46 -1.26 -13.22
C LEU A 317 16.49 -0.45 -12.41
N LEU A 318 16.24 0.83 -12.15
CA LEU A 318 17.09 1.65 -11.30
C LEU A 318 17.13 1.11 -9.86
N GLY A 319 16.00 0.70 -9.30
CA GLY A 319 15.92 0.05 -7.99
C GLY A 319 16.69 -1.28 -7.96
N CYS A 320 16.55 -2.12 -9.00
CA CYS A 320 17.32 -3.36 -9.14
C CYS A 320 18.82 -3.08 -9.19
N PHE A 321 19.24 -2.11 -10.00
CA PHE A 321 20.65 -1.74 -10.14
C PHE A 321 21.22 -1.26 -8.80
N ALA A 322 20.56 -0.29 -8.15
CA ALA A 322 21.01 0.23 -6.87
C ALA A 322 21.12 -0.87 -5.80
N THR A 323 20.09 -1.74 -5.70
CA THR A 323 20.07 -2.84 -4.72
C THR A 323 21.14 -3.88 -5.04
N PHE A 324 21.34 -4.21 -6.31
CA PHE A 324 22.37 -5.18 -6.71
C PHE A 324 23.79 -4.72 -6.34
N TYR A 325 24.10 -3.44 -6.55
CA TYR A 325 25.40 -2.88 -6.16
C TYR A 325 25.57 -2.74 -4.65
N ALA A 326 24.49 -2.44 -3.93
CA ALA A 326 24.50 -2.30 -2.47
C ALA A 326 24.38 -3.64 -1.72
N ARG A 327 24.19 -4.78 -2.41
CA ARG A 327 23.80 -6.07 -1.80
C ARG A 327 24.74 -6.54 -0.68
N GLY A 328 26.03 -6.29 -0.79
CA GLY A 328 27.01 -6.67 0.23
C GLY A 328 26.92 -5.84 1.52
N ALA A 329 26.29 -4.66 1.48
CA ALA A 329 26.13 -3.79 2.63
C ALA A 329 24.76 -3.94 3.32
N ILE A 330 23.79 -4.60 2.70
CA ILE A 330 22.40 -4.67 3.19
C ILE A 330 22.32 -5.33 4.56
N GLY A 331 22.95 -6.49 4.76
CA GLY A 331 22.95 -7.17 6.05
C GLY A 331 23.59 -6.34 7.16
N ALA A 332 24.64 -5.59 6.85
CA ALA A 332 25.30 -4.69 7.80
C ALA A 332 24.38 -3.55 8.28
N LEU A 333 23.49 -3.03 7.42
CA LEU A 333 22.48 -2.03 7.79
C LEU A 333 21.51 -2.54 8.87
N PHE A 334 21.26 -3.85 8.88
CA PHE A 334 20.36 -4.49 9.84
C PHE A 334 21.11 -5.17 11.01
N GLY A 335 22.43 -5.00 11.12
CA GLY A 335 23.22 -5.56 12.20
C GLY A 335 23.28 -7.11 12.19
N THR A 336 23.09 -7.75 11.03
CA THR A 336 23.08 -9.20 10.94
C THR A 336 24.47 -9.81 11.05
N SER A 337 24.54 -11.10 11.44
CA SER A 337 25.79 -11.86 11.45
C SER A 337 26.44 -11.95 10.07
N ALA A 338 27.75 -12.13 10.01
CA ALA A 338 28.49 -12.27 8.75
C ALA A 338 27.94 -13.40 7.87
N SER A 339 27.46 -14.49 8.48
CA SER A 339 26.86 -15.61 7.76
C SER A 339 25.52 -15.28 7.10
N VAL A 340 24.65 -14.50 7.78
CA VAL A 340 23.36 -14.03 7.23
C VAL A 340 23.62 -12.98 6.16
N ASN A 341 24.59 -12.08 6.36
CA ASN A 341 24.93 -11.08 5.35
C ASN A 341 25.42 -11.72 4.04
N ALA A 342 26.30 -12.72 4.12
CA ALA A 342 26.75 -13.47 2.93
C ALA A 342 25.59 -14.19 2.22
N GLU A 343 24.60 -14.66 2.95
CA GLU A 343 23.40 -15.29 2.37
C GLU A 343 22.49 -14.26 1.70
N ILE A 344 22.27 -13.08 2.31
CA ILE A 344 21.53 -11.96 1.70
C ILE A 344 22.19 -11.58 0.38
N GLU A 345 23.51 -11.38 0.36
CA GLU A 345 24.25 -11.00 -0.85
C GLU A 345 24.04 -11.98 -1.99
N LYS A 346 24.01 -13.29 -1.68
CA LYS A 346 23.82 -14.38 -2.65
C LYS A 346 22.39 -14.48 -3.16
N ILE A 347 21.39 -14.20 -2.30
CA ILE A 347 19.98 -14.52 -2.56
C ILE A 347 19.22 -13.31 -3.14
N ILE A 348 19.59 -12.09 -2.78
CA ILE A 348 18.89 -10.87 -3.24
C ILE A 348 18.73 -10.79 -4.77
N PRO A 349 19.71 -11.22 -5.60
CA PRO A 349 19.54 -11.21 -7.05
C PRO A 349 18.37 -12.04 -7.55
N ILE A 350 17.97 -13.11 -6.85
CA ILE A 350 16.81 -13.93 -7.19
C ILE A 350 15.54 -13.08 -7.12
N PHE A 351 15.38 -12.32 -6.03
CA PHE A 351 14.21 -11.46 -5.85
C PHE A 351 14.18 -10.30 -6.84
N LEU A 352 15.34 -9.74 -7.20
CA LEU A 352 15.44 -8.64 -8.16
C LEU A 352 14.92 -9.02 -9.54
N VAL A 353 15.02 -10.30 -9.94
CA VAL A 353 14.41 -10.78 -11.19
C VAL A 353 12.92 -10.48 -11.27
N SER A 354 12.21 -10.52 -10.15
CA SER A 354 10.76 -10.30 -10.12
C SER A 354 10.34 -8.82 -10.21
N VAL A 355 11.21 -7.87 -9.87
CA VAL A 355 10.85 -6.45 -9.72
C VAL A 355 10.31 -5.81 -11.00
N PRO A 356 10.91 -6.01 -12.20
CA PRO A 356 10.35 -5.51 -13.44
C PRO A 356 8.95 -6.07 -13.75
N PHE A 357 8.70 -7.32 -13.39
CA PHE A 357 7.40 -7.96 -13.56
C PHE A 357 6.35 -7.40 -12.60
N VAL A 358 6.73 -7.14 -11.35
CA VAL A 358 5.86 -6.46 -10.39
C VAL A 358 5.46 -5.08 -10.88
N SER A 359 6.36 -4.33 -11.55
CA SER A 359 6.02 -3.03 -12.14
C SER A 359 4.87 -3.13 -13.13
N ILE A 360 4.88 -4.17 -13.99
CA ILE A 360 3.81 -4.42 -14.97
C ILE A 360 2.48 -4.71 -14.27
N SER A 361 2.47 -5.64 -13.31
CA SER A 361 1.25 -6.02 -12.57
C SER A 361 0.64 -4.84 -11.83
N ARG A 362 1.46 -4.02 -11.16
CA ARG A 362 1.02 -2.85 -10.39
C ARG A 362 0.34 -1.81 -11.28
N ILE A 363 0.95 -1.46 -12.42
CA ILE A 363 0.38 -0.48 -13.35
C ILE A 363 -0.88 -1.02 -14.04
N ALA A 364 -0.91 -2.31 -14.41
CA ALA A 364 -2.12 -2.94 -14.96
C ALA A 364 -3.27 -2.86 -13.96
N THR A 365 -3.05 -3.26 -12.71
CA THR A 365 -4.07 -3.22 -11.66
C THR A 365 -4.58 -1.80 -11.44
N ALA A 366 -3.66 -0.80 -11.35
CA ALA A 366 -4.01 0.60 -11.22
C ALA A 366 -4.85 1.11 -12.40
N SER A 367 -4.47 0.76 -13.63
CA SER A 367 -5.22 1.11 -14.84
C SER A 367 -6.63 0.50 -14.85
N PHE A 368 -6.78 -0.75 -14.38
CA PHE A 368 -8.06 -1.43 -14.38
C PHE A 368 -9.03 -0.86 -13.36
N TYR A 369 -8.64 -0.63 -12.11
CA TYR A 369 -9.57 0.01 -11.17
C TYR A 369 -9.82 1.47 -11.52
N ALA A 370 -8.85 2.20 -12.10
CA ALA A 370 -9.03 3.57 -12.57
C ALA A 370 -10.05 3.70 -13.72
N THR A 371 -10.30 2.64 -14.46
CA THR A 371 -11.21 2.56 -15.61
C THR A 371 -12.41 1.62 -15.37
N GLU A 372 -12.76 1.38 -14.12
CA GLU A 372 -13.90 0.53 -13.69
C GLU A 372 -13.86 -0.92 -14.18
N LYS A 373 -12.73 -1.41 -14.69
CA LYS A 373 -12.53 -2.81 -15.09
C LYS A 373 -12.21 -3.67 -13.85
N THR A 374 -13.11 -3.61 -12.88
CA THR A 374 -12.91 -4.12 -11.51
C THR A 374 -12.65 -5.63 -11.45
N ALA A 375 -13.29 -6.44 -12.32
CA ALA A 375 -13.03 -7.88 -12.34
C ALA A 375 -11.56 -8.20 -12.65
N PHE A 376 -10.95 -7.50 -13.61
CA PHE A 376 -9.54 -7.69 -13.95
C PHE A 376 -8.61 -7.19 -12.83
N SER A 377 -8.97 -6.06 -12.18
CA SER A 377 -8.18 -5.59 -11.04
C SER A 377 -8.24 -6.55 -9.85
N TYR A 378 -9.37 -7.21 -9.59
CA TYR A 378 -9.47 -8.24 -8.53
C TYR A 378 -8.58 -9.44 -8.84
N VAL A 379 -8.67 -9.96 -10.06
CA VAL A 379 -7.84 -11.08 -10.47
C VAL A 379 -6.37 -10.76 -10.23
N LEU A 380 -5.88 -9.61 -10.71
CA LEU A 380 -4.47 -9.26 -10.55
C LEU A 380 -4.06 -8.97 -9.09
N THR A 381 -4.98 -8.46 -8.28
CA THR A 381 -4.70 -8.17 -6.87
C THR A 381 -4.51 -9.44 -6.04
N PHE A 382 -5.34 -10.47 -6.28
CA PHE A 382 -5.36 -11.66 -5.44
C PHE A 382 -4.63 -12.86 -6.05
N ILE A 383 -4.32 -12.85 -7.34
CA ILE A 383 -3.67 -13.99 -8.01
C ILE A 383 -2.24 -14.21 -7.53
N GLU A 384 -1.48 -13.15 -7.22
CA GLU A 384 -0.07 -13.27 -6.80
C GLU A 384 0.06 -14.07 -5.48
N PRO A 385 -0.62 -13.73 -4.37
CA PRO A 385 -0.56 -14.54 -3.14
C PRO A 385 -1.06 -15.98 -3.33
N VAL A 386 -2.09 -16.17 -4.16
CA VAL A 386 -2.64 -17.51 -4.45
C VAL A 386 -1.63 -18.35 -5.22
N LEU A 387 -1.04 -17.83 -6.29
CA LEU A 387 0.01 -18.51 -7.04
C LEU A 387 1.23 -18.79 -6.17
N MET A 388 1.62 -17.83 -5.33
CA MET A 388 2.73 -17.99 -4.39
C MET A 388 2.49 -19.17 -3.45
N LEU A 389 1.31 -19.27 -2.85
CA LEU A 389 0.94 -20.38 -1.98
C LEU A 389 0.98 -21.73 -2.74
N ILE A 390 0.37 -21.80 -3.92
CA ILE A 390 0.35 -23.02 -4.74
C ILE A 390 1.76 -23.46 -5.12
N LEU A 391 2.59 -22.53 -5.62
CA LEU A 391 3.94 -22.86 -6.03
C LEU A 391 4.84 -23.27 -4.85
N MET A 392 4.66 -22.64 -3.67
CA MET A 392 5.40 -23.01 -2.46
C MET A 392 4.97 -24.34 -1.86
N LEU A 393 3.75 -24.77 -2.09
CA LEU A 393 3.32 -26.14 -1.73
C LEU A 393 3.98 -27.21 -2.61
N ILE A 394 4.25 -26.89 -3.86
CA ILE A 394 4.69 -27.87 -4.87
C ILE A 394 6.21 -27.84 -5.06
N LEU A 395 6.80 -26.68 -5.41
CA LEU A 395 8.19 -26.61 -5.88
C LEU A 395 9.24 -26.96 -4.82
N PRO A 396 9.14 -26.51 -3.54
CA PRO A 396 10.15 -26.86 -2.55
C PRO A 396 10.24 -28.34 -2.24
N SER A 397 9.09 -29.04 -2.30
CA SER A 397 9.05 -30.50 -2.07
C SER A 397 9.62 -31.32 -3.24
N LEU A 398 9.50 -30.80 -4.47
CA LEU A 398 9.92 -31.52 -5.68
C LEU A 398 11.37 -31.21 -6.10
N PHE A 399 11.83 -29.97 -5.94
CA PHE A 399 13.04 -29.48 -6.63
C PHE A 399 14.12 -28.89 -5.73
N GLY A 400 14.01 -28.94 -4.40
CA GLY A 400 15.18 -28.56 -3.62
C GLY A 400 14.98 -27.56 -2.47
N GLY A 401 13.99 -27.74 -1.64
CA GLY A 401 13.90 -27.10 -0.32
C GLY A 401 13.86 -25.57 -0.38
N GLN A 402 14.68 -24.92 0.46
CA GLN A 402 14.62 -23.46 0.70
C GLN A 402 14.85 -22.61 -0.56
N ILE A 403 15.71 -23.01 -1.47
CA ILE A 403 15.97 -22.23 -2.70
C ILE A 403 14.71 -22.12 -3.57
N MET A 404 13.88 -23.16 -3.58
CA MET A 404 12.62 -23.16 -4.31
C MET A 404 11.52 -22.35 -3.62
N VAL A 405 11.61 -22.09 -2.32
CA VAL A 405 10.75 -21.10 -1.65
C VAL A 405 10.99 -19.71 -2.26
N TRP A 406 12.25 -19.32 -2.45
CA TRP A 406 12.60 -18.05 -3.09
C TRP A 406 12.11 -17.97 -4.52
N TRP A 407 12.41 -18.97 -5.34
CA TRP A 407 11.98 -19.02 -6.74
C TRP A 407 10.46 -19.10 -6.90
N SER A 408 9.74 -19.77 -6.00
CA SER A 408 8.26 -19.81 -6.02
C SER A 408 7.66 -18.41 -5.95
N SER A 409 8.24 -17.54 -5.10
CA SER A 409 7.78 -16.15 -5.01
C SER A 409 8.06 -15.35 -6.28
N VAL A 410 9.19 -15.61 -6.94
CA VAL A 410 9.56 -14.97 -8.21
C VAL A 410 8.65 -15.45 -9.35
N PHE A 411 8.43 -16.76 -9.46
CA PHE A 411 7.56 -17.33 -10.50
C PHE A 411 6.10 -16.86 -10.35
N ALA A 412 5.59 -16.76 -9.11
CA ALA A 412 4.24 -16.22 -8.88
C ALA A 412 4.10 -14.79 -9.45
N ARG A 413 5.10 -13.94 -9.26
CA ARG A 413 5.13 -12.56 -9.79
C ARG A 413 5.28 -12.51 -11.30
N ILE A 414 6.11 -13.37 -11.88
CA ILE A 414 6.26 -13.47 -13.34
C ILE A 414 4.95 -13.91 -13.99
N ILE A 415 4.30 -14.96 -13.45
CA ILE A 415 3.02 -15.45 -13.97
C ILE A 415 1.94 -14.37 -13.84
N SER A 416 1.89 -13.69 -12.69
CA SER A 416 0.97 -12.56 -12.48
C SER A 416 1.19 -11.44 -13.50
N ALA A 417 2.43 -11.11 -13.85
CA ALA A 417 2.76 -10.10 -14.84
C ALA A 417 2.39 -10.53 -16.28
N ILE A 418 2.60 -11.79 -16.63
CA ILE A 418 2.18 -12.34 -17.92
C ILE A 418 0.66 -12.23 -18.05
N LEU A 419 -0.08 -12.61 -17.02
CA LEU A 419 -1.53 -12.46 -16.96
C LEU A 419 -1.95 -11.00 -17.07
N ALA A 420 -1.27 -10.09 -16.33
CA ALA A 420 -1.53 -8.65 -16.38
C ALA A 420 -1.36 -8.09 -17.79
N TYR A 421 -0.30 -8.49 -18.48
CA TYR A 421 -0.05 -8.08 -19.86
C TYR A 421 -1.09 -8.64 -20.84
N ALA A 422 -1.47 -9.90 -20.69
CA ALA A 422 -2.53 -10.52 -21.51
C ALA A 422 -3.87 -9.78 -21.34
N LEU A 423 -4.27 -9.49 -20.08
CA LEU A 423 -5.49 -8.73 -19.80
C LEU A 423 -5.42 -7.29 -20.33
N LYS A 424 -4.23 -6.65 -20.27
CA LYS A 424 -4.00 -5.34 -20.91
C LYS A 424 -4.31 -5.40 -22.40
N LEU A 425 -3.82 -6.40 -23.12
CA LEU A 425 -4.06 -6.55 -24.57
C LEU A 425 -5.55 -6.75 -24.89
N VAL A 426 -6.26 -7.54 -24.08
CA VAL A 426 -7.71 -7.73 -24.23
C VAL A 426 -8.46 -6.40 -24.08
N VAL A 427 -8.11 -5.61 -23.05
CA VAL A 427 -8.72 -4.31 -22.81
C VAL A 427 -8.43 -3.32 -23.93
N GLU A 428 -7.19 -3.24 -24.40
CA GLU A 428 -6.81 -2.34 -25.51
C GLU A 428 -7.50 -2.70 -26.83
N LYS A 429 -7.70 -3.99 -27.09
CA LYS A 429 -8.47 -4.44 -28.26
C LYS A 429 -9.92 -3.98 -28.17
N SER A 430 -10.56 -4.14 -27.01
CA SER A 430 -11.93 -3.66 -26.77
C SER A 430 -12.05 -2.13 -26.88
N GLU A 431 -11.07 -1.38 -26.39
CA GLU A 431 -11.04 0.09 -26.48
C GLU A 431 -10.88 0.56 -27.94
N LYS A 432 -10.08 -0.13 -28.76
CA LYS A 432 -9.93 0.17 -30.20
C LYS A 432 -11.24 -0.03 -30.97
N THR A 433 -11.98 -1.11 -30.69
CA THR A 433 -13.27 -1.40 -31.35
C THR A 433 -14.33 -0.34 -31.01
N GLN A 434 -14.20 0.37 -29.90
CA GLN A 434 -15.10 1.48 -29.56
C GLN A 434 -14.75 2.81 -30.27
N LEU A 435 -13.57 2.90 -30.89
CA LEU A 435 -13.10 4.08 -31.65
C LEU A 435 -13.34 3.93 -33.17
N SER A 436 -13.51 2.70 -33.67
CA SER A 436 -13.92 2.39 -35.03
C SER A 436 -15.44 2.44 -35.17
#